data_ae7eafe11da9e60c08af0b3fdcf8ea1c
#
_entry.id   ae7eafe11da9e60c08af0b3fdcf8ea1c
#
_cell.length_a   1.000
_cell.length_b   1.000
_cell.length_c   1.000
_cell.angle_alpha   90.00
_cell.angle_beta   90.00
_cell.angle_gamma   90.00
#
_symmetry.space_group_name_H-M   'P 1'
#
loop_
_entity.id
_entity.type
_entity.pdbx_description
1 polymer ?
#
loop_
_entity_poly.entity_id
_entity_poly.type
_entity_poly.pdbx_seq_one_letter_code
_entity_poly.pdbx_strand_id
1 'polypeptide(L)'
;MSSPSRLMPDGKVWTTENLSVNTVQSYCYDDAELNCRRYGRLYTWESAQRACQSLGAAWRLPTDREWRELAKRYGGVSEDSDDRGRAAYKALVIGGSSGFNALLGGGRDDRQYGRLEAHGFYWTSSENDPASAWFYNFGQGGLALHRQGEGEKYRAFSVRCVR
;
A
#
# COMPACT_ATOMS: atom_id res chain seq x y z
N MET A 1 0.34 -2.98 -21.00
CA MET A 1 -0.58 -1.96 -20.50
C MET A 1 0.01 -1.27 -19.30
N SER A 2 -0.11 0.04 -19.24
CA SER A 2 0.33 0.81 -18.09
C SER A 2 -0.76 0.84 -17.02
N SER A 3 -0.36 0.85 -15.76
CA SER A 3 -1.29 1.04 -14.66
C SER A 3 -1.76 2.50 -14.60
N PRO A 4 -3.03 2.78 -14.25
CA PRO A 4 -3.47 4.14 -14.03
C PRO A 4 -2.61 4.84 -13.00
N SER A 5 -2.28 6.10 -13.26
CA SER A 5 -1.42 6.88 -12.39
C SER A 5 -1.84 8.34 -12.36
N ARG A 6 -1.36 9.08 -11.36
CA ARG A 6 -1.71 10.48 -11.17
C ARG A 6 -0.55 11.23 -10.51
N LEU A 7 -0.32 12.46 -10.95
CA LEU A 7 0.57 13.38 -10.26
C LEU A 7 -0.13 13.81 -8.96
N MET A 8 0.48 13.51 -7.83
CA MET A 8 -0.06 13.83 -6.52
C MET A 8 0.54 15.13 -5.97
N PRO A 9 -0.07 15.72 -4.92
CA PRO A 9 0.41 17.00 -4.38
C PRO A 9 1.82 16.99 -3.84
N ASP A 10 2.40 15.82 -3.59
CA ASP A 10 3.79 15.66 -3.17
C ASP A 10 4.78 15.83 -4.33
N GLY A 11 4.29 16.05 -5.55
CA GLY A 11 5.11 16.23 -6.74
C GLY A 11 5.54 14.94 -7.42
N LYS A 12 5.06 13.79 -6.95
CA LYS A 12 5.38 12.47 -7.52
C LYS A 12 4.17 11.88 -8.23
N VAL A 13 4.45 11.00 -9.19
CA VAL A 13 3.40 10.25 -9.88
C VAL A 13 3.23 8.92 -9.18
N TRP A 14 2.02 8.63 -8.72
CA TRP A 14 1.67 7.39 -8.02
C TRP A 14 0.66 6.60 -8.83
N THR A 15 0.77 5.28 -8.79
CA THR A 15 -0.31 4.45 -9.30
C THR A 15 -1.56 4.66 -8.45
N THR A 16 -2.73 4.70 -9.10
CA THR A 16 -4.01 4.96 -8.42
C THR A 16 -4.86 3.71 -8.32
N GLU A 17 -4.29 2.55 -8.66
CA GLU A 17 -4.89 1.24 -8.43
C GLU A 17 -3.87 0.36 -7.73
N ASN A 18 -4.36 -0.57 -6.93
CA ASN A 18 -3.50 -1.58 -6.34
C ASN A 18 -2.89 -2.42 -7.46
N LEU A 19 -1.60 -2.66 -7.39
CA LEU A 19 -0.89 -3.39 -8.42
C LEU A 19 -1.42 -4.82 -8.51
N SER A 20 -1.55 -5.34 -9.75
CA SER A 20 -2.09 -6.67 -9.98
C SER A 20 -1.21 -7.53 -10.89
N VAL A 21 0.06 -7.15 -11.06
CA VAL A 21 1.03 -7.91 -11.85
C VAL A 21 1.30 -9.26 -11.17
N ASN A 22 1.20 -10.34 -11.93
CA ASN A 22 1.47 -11.67 -11.40
C ASN A 22 2.97 -11.91 -11.35
N THR A 23 3.51 -11.98 -10.14
CA THR A 23 4.93 -12.26 -9.90
C THR A 23 5.07 -13.45 -8.97
N VAL A 24 6.27 -14.00 -8.89
CA VAL A 24 6.60 -15.03 -7.89
C VAL A 24 6.31 -14.45 -6.50
N GLN A 25 5.71 -15.26 -5.63
CA GLN A 25 5.35 -14.87 -4.25
C GLN A 25 4.39 -13.67 -4.23
N SER A 26 3.40 -13.72 -5.11
CA SER A 26 2.25 -12.82 -5.07
C SER A 26 0.98 -13.66 -5.07
N TYR A 27 -0.07 -13.12 -4.43
CA TYR A 27 -1.25 -13.91 -4.09
C TYR A 27 -2.53 -13.13 -4.30
N CYS A 28 -3.61 -13.83 -4.64
CA CYS A 28 -4.95 -13.28 -4.54
C CYS A 28 -5.49 -13.60 -3.16
N TYR A 29 -6.17 -12.67 -2.51
CA TYR A 29 -6.77 -12.91 -1.20
C TYR A 29 -7.66 -14.16 -1.27
N ASP A 30 -7.52 -15.07 -0.30
CA ASP A 30 -8.19 -16.37 -0.25
C ASP A 30 -7.91 -17.25 -1.47
N ASP A 31 -6.82 -16.98 -2.19
CA ASP A 31 -6.46 -17.67 -3.43
C ASP A 31 -7.55 -17.56 -4.51
N ALA A 32 -8.43 -16.56 -4.40
CA ALA A 32 -9.54 -16.36 -5.31
C ALA A 32 -9.20 -15.27 -6.34
N GLU A 33 -9.23 -15.64 -7.62
CA GLU A 33 -8.93 -14.75 -8.73
C GLU A 33 -9.79 -13.48 -8.71
N LEU A 34 -11.04 -13.58 -8.29
CA LEU A 34 -11.93 -12.44 -8.18
C LEU A 34 -11.37 -11.37 -7.24
N ASN A 35 -10.70 -11.79 -6.17
CA ASN A 35 -10.11 -10.84 -5.23
C ASN A 35 -8.90 -10.11 -5.82
N CYS A 36 -8.15 -10.73 -6.71
CA CYS A 36 -7.12 -10.02 -7.45
C CYS A 36 -7.73 -8.94 -8.34
N ARG A 37 -8.85 -9.23 -8.99
CA ARG A 37 -9.53 -8.24 -9.84
C ARG A 37 -10.10 -7.09 -9.02
N ARG A 38 -10.59 -7.35 -7.80
CA ARG A 38 -11.21 -6.33 -6.95
C ARG A 38 -10.18 -5.52 -6.16
N TYR A 39 -9.14 -6.15 -5.65
CA TYR A 39 -8.22 -5.53 -4.68
C TYR A 39 -6.77 -5.48 -5.14
N GLY A 40 -6.45 -6.03 -6.30
CA GLY A 40 -5.07 -6.23 -6.72
C GLY A 40 -4.46 -7.45 -6.02
N ARG A 41 -3.18 -7.69 -6.27
CA ARG A 41 -2.46 -8.81 -5.66
C ARG A 41 -1.80 -8.38 -4.36
N LEU A 42 -1.54 -9.36 -3.52
CA LEU A 42 -0.75 -9.20 -2.30
C LEU A 42 0.66 -9.72 -2.57
N TYR A 43 1.66 -8.96 -2.20
CA TYR A 43 3.06 -9.25 -2.53
C TYR A 43 3.90 -9.39 -1.28
N THR A 44 4.84 -10.36 -1.27
CA THR A 44 5.90 -10.33 -0.27
C THR A 44 6.78 -9.11 -0.53
N TRP A 45 7.59 -8.73 0.44
CA TRP A 45 8.36 -7.48 0.33
C TRP A 45 9.30 -7.47 -0.89
N GLU A 46 10.01 -8.56 -1.13
CA GLU A 46 10.89 -8.63 -2.30
C GLU A 46 10.11 -8.64 -3.61
N SER A 47 9.01 -9.37 -3.65
CA SER A 47 8.14 -9.44 -4.81
C SER A 47 7.54 -8.07 -5.15
N ALA A 48 7.21 -7.28 -4.12
CA ALA A 48 6.67 -5.93 -4.29
C ALA A 48 7.62 -5.04 -5.08
N GLN A 49 8.91 -5.13 -4.79
CA GLN A 49 9.92 -4.32 -5.49
C GLN A 49 10.02 -4.70 -6.97
N ARG A 50 10.05 -6.00 -7.24
CA ARG A 50 10.08 -6.50 -8.63
C ARG A 50 8.82 -6.12 -9.39
N ALA A 51 7.68 -6.17 -8.73
CA ALA A 51 6.40 -5.84 -9.36
C ALA A 51 6.36 -4.39 -9.82
N CYS A 52 6.82 -3.45 -9.02
CA CYS A 52 6.88 -2.05 -9.44
C CYS A 52 7.87 -1.85 -10.58
N GLN A 53 9.02 -2.49 -10.53
CA GLN A 53 10.01 -2.40 -11.60
C GLN A 53 9.47 -2.92 -12.94
N SER A 54 8.54 -3.88 -12.90
CA SER A 54 7.94 -4.42 -14.12
C SER A 54 7.09 -3.42 -14.90
N LEU A 55 6.69 -2.32 -14.27
CA LEU A 55 5.94 -1.26 -14.96
C LEU A 55 6.82 -0.39 -15.85
N GLY A 56 8.14 -0.46 -15.69
CA GLY A 56 9.09 0.33 -16.44
C GLY A 56 10.24 0.78 -15.57
N ALA A 57 11.35 1.19 -16.18
CA ALA A 57 12.60 1.49 -15.47
C ALA A 57 12.47 2.62 -14.45
N ALA A 58 11.53 3.53 -14.65
CA ALA A 58 11.35 4.67 -13.75
C ALA A 58 10.48 4.36 -12.54
N TRP A 59 9.73 3.24 -12.59
CA TRP A 59 8.81 2.87 -11.52
C TRP A 59 9.51 2.08 -10.44
N ARG A 60 9.14 2.35 -9.19
CA ARG A 60 9.69 1.66 -8.03
C ARG A 60 8.70 1.65 -6.88
N LEU A 61 8.95 0.78 -5.89
CA LEU A 61 8.21 0.76 -4.64
C LEU A 61 8.56 2.03 -3.85
N PRO A 62 7.56 2.76 -3.34
CA PRO A 62 7.85 4.00 -2.61
C PRO A 62 8.62 3.73 -1.32
N THR A 63 9.48 4.66 -0.95
CA THR A 63 10.15 4.62 0.35
C THR A 63 9.16 4.99 1.46
N ASP A 64 9.53 4.71 2.71
CA ASP A 64 8.79 5.16 3.87
C ASP A 64 8.63 6.67 3.87
N ARG A 65 9.70 7.40 3.57
CA ARG A 65 9.64 8.86 3.52
C ARG A 65 8.64 9.35 2.47
N GLU A 66 8.60 8.72 1.32
CA GLU A 66 7.67 9.12 0.25
C GLU A 66 6.22 8.90 0.64
N TRP A 67 5.91 7.76 1.27
CA TRP A 67 4.57 7.53 1.80
C TRP A 67 4.21 8.56 2.86
N ARG A 68 5.16 8.85 3.76
CA ARG A 68 4.96 9.81 4.85
C ARG A 68 4.70 11.22 4.30
N GLU A 69 5.46 11.63 3.30
CA GLU A 69 5.28 12.94 2.65
C GLU A 69 3.94 13.05 1.92
N LEU A 70 3.52 11.97 1.25
CA LEU A 70 2.19 11.94 0.63
C LEU A 70 1.11 12.12 1.70
N ALA A 71 1.19 11.35 2.78
CA ALA A 71 0.23 11.43 3.87
C ALA A 71 0.17 12.83 4.49
N LYS A 72 1.32 13.49 4.64
CA LYS A 72 1.39 14.84 5.20
C LYS A 72 0.62 15.87 4.38
N ARG A 73 0.51 15.67 3.07
CA ARG A 73 -0.28 16.57 2.22
C ARG A 73 -1.77 16.51 2.52
N TYR A 74 -2.20 15.49 3.29
CA TYR A 74 -3.61 15.29 3.64
C TYR A 74 -3.84 15.25 5.14
N GLY A 75 -2.88 15.71 5.94
CA GLY A 75 -3.02 15.80 7.39
C GLY A 75 -2.07 14.94 8.20
N GLY A 76 -1.39 13.99 7.57
CA GLY A 76 -0.37 13.16 8.20
C GLY A 76 -0.90 11.85 8.77
N VAL A 77 0.02 10.89 8.91
CA VAL A 77 -0.27 9.63 9.61
C VAL A 77 -0.55 9.89 11.09
N SER A 78 -0.99 8.86 11.81
CA SER A 78 -1.38 8.98 13.21
C SER A 78 -0.33 9.70 14.08
N GLU A 79 0.93 9.36 13.92
CA GLU A 79 2.02 9.96 14.74
C GLU A 79 2.40 11.39 14.29
N ASP A 80 1.99 11.82 13.11
CA ASP A 80 2.28 13.15 12.55
C ASP A 80 1.07 14.10 12.63
N SER A 81 0.00 13.72 13.29
CA SER A 81 -1.26 14.48 13.29
C SER A 81 -1.89 14.47 14.66
N ASP A 82 -2.82 15.42 14.89
CA ASP A 82 -3.59 15.50 16.13
C ASP A 82 -4.89 14.71 16.05
N ASP A 83 -5.24 14.17 14.88
CA ASP A 83 -6.51 13.48 14.65
C ASP A 83 -6.36 11.98 14.41
N ARG A 84 -5.21 11.40 14.77
CA ARG A 84 -4.89 9.97 14.60
C ARG A 84 -4.83 9.54 13.15
N GLY A 85 -4.49 10.47 12.25
CA GLY A 85 -4.43 10.17 10.82
C GLY A 85 -5.78 10.08 10.15
N ARG A 86 -6.82 10.64 10.77
CA ARG A 86 -8.19 10.54 10.24
C ARG A 86 -8.35 11.30 8.92
N ALA A 87 -7.84 12.54 8.85
CA ALA A 87 -7.95 13.33 7.64
C ALA A 87 -7.22 12.67 6.47
N ALA A 88 -6.01 12.18 6.71
CA ALA A 88 -5.24 11.47 5.69
C ALA A 88 -5.95 10.18 5.26
N TYR A 89 -6.48 9.41 6.21
CA TYR A 89 -7.26 8.22 5.90
C TYR A 89 -8.42 8.56 4.97
N LYS A 90 -9.24 9.53 5.34
CA LYS A 90 -10.43 9.88 4.57
C LYS A 90 -10.10 10.37 3.16
N ALA A 91 -9.00 11.11 3.01
CA ALA A 91 -8.61 11.64 1.71
C ALA A 91 -8.04 10.57 0.78
N LEU A 92 -7.27 9.63 1.33
CA LEU A 92 -6.51 8.66 0.54
C LEU A 92 -7.25 7.35 0.30
N VAL A 93 -8.21 6.98 1.16
CA VAL A 93 -8.97 5.73 1.00
C VAL A 93 -9.93 5.82 -0.19
N ILE A 94 -10.38 4.66 -0.66
CA ILE A 94 -11.36 4.58 -1.76
C ILE A 94 -12.56 5.50 -1.48
N GLY A 95 -12.94 6.29 -2.48
CA GLY A 95 -14.01 7.26 -2.35
C GLY A 95 -13.60 8.59 -1.74
N GLY A 96 -12.35 8.74 -1.31
CA GLY A 96 -11.85 10.00 -0.77
C GLY A 96 -11.53 11.03 -1.85
N SER A 97 -11.21 12.24 -1.41
CA SER A 97 -11.04 13.40 -2.31
C SER A 97 -9.76 13.36 -3.14
N SER A 98 -8.75 12.58 -2.74
CA SER A 98 -7.43 12.63 -3.38
C SER A 98 -7.39 11.92 -4.74
N GLY A 99 -8.30 10.99 -5.01
CA GLY A 99 -8.22 10.13 -6.18
C GLY A 99 -7.18 9.00 -6.04
N PHE A 100 -6.52 8.88 -4.89
CA PHE A 100 -5.57 7.81 -4.64
C PHE A 100 -6.27 6.46 -4.51
N ASN A 101 -7.43 6.45 -3.87
CA ASN A 101 -8.34 5.31 -3.79
C ASN A 101 -7.68 4.05 -3.21
N ALA A 102 -7.05 4.17 -2.04
CA ALA A 102 -6.48 3.03 -1.35
C ALA A 102 -7.59 2.05 -0.96
N LEU A 103 -7.44 0.80 -1.38
CA LEU A 103 -8.41 -0.26 -1.09
C LEU A 103 -8.03 -0.99 0.19
N LEU A 104 -9.02 -1.58 0.86
CA LEU A 104 -8.84 -2.34 2.08
C LEU A 104 -8.72 -3.83 1.71
N GLY A 105 -7.61 -4.17 1.11
CA GLY A 105 -7.39 -5.49 0.54
C GLY A 105 -6.87 -6.54 1.51
N GLY A 106 -6.74 -6.20 2.80
CA GLY A 106 -6.23 -7.13 3.79
C GLY A 106 -4.79 -7.52 3.54
N GLY A 107 -4.40 -8.66 4.08
CA GLY A 107 -3.05 -9.18 3.92
C GLY A 107 -2.99 -10.68 4.11
N ARG A 108 -1.78 -11.23 3.92
CA ARG A 108 -1.50 -12.65 4.11
C ARG A 108 -0.36 -12.79 5.09
N ASP A 109 -0.53 -13.62 6.11
CA ASP A 109 0.47 -13.90 7.13
C ASP A 109 0.62 -15.40 7.22
N ASP A 110 1.78 -15.94 6.78
CA ASP A 110 2.11 -17.35 6.87
C ASP A 110 0.95 -18.25 6.38
N ARG A 111 0.53 -18.06 5.12
CA ARG A 111 -0.53 -18.83 4.46
C ARG A 111 -1.96 -18.51 4.91
N GLN A 112 -2.12 -17.60 5.86
CA GLN A 112 -3.45 -17.20 6.32
C GLN A 112 -3.78 -15.80 5.85
N TYR A 113 -4.95 -15.66 5.25
CA TYR A 113 -5.47 -14.36 4.82
C TYR A 113 -6.31 -13.74 5.92
N GLY A 114 -6.25 -12.42 6.06
CA GLY A 114 -7.04 -11.74 7.07
C GLY A 114 -7.23 -10.26 6.76
N ARG A 115 -8.20 -9.66 7.44
CA ARG A 115 -8.44 -8.23 7.46
C ARG A 115 -9.04 -7.64 6.18
N LEU A 116 -9.57 -8.46 5.29
CA LEU A 116 -10.24 -7.97 4.09
C LEU A 116 -11.37 -7.01 4.48
N GLU A 117 -11.44 -5.86 3.82
CA GLU A 117 -12.43 -4.79 4.06
C GLU A 117 -12.29 -4.12 5.44
N ALA A 118 -11.33 -4.55 6.25
CA ALA A 118 -11.05 -3.93 7.54
C ALA A 118 -9.74 -3.13 7.51
N HIS A 119 -8.75 -3.61 6.77
CA HIS A 119 -7.45 -2.95 6.66
C HIS A 119 -6.92 -3.01 5.23
N GLY A 120 -6.21 -1.95 4.83
CA GLY A 120 -5.36 -1.96 3.66
C GLY A 120 -3.93 -1.77 4.10
N PHE A 121 -3.08 -2.75 3.82
CA PHE A 121 -1.66 -2.71 4.15
C PHE A 121 -0.86 -2.47 2.87
N TYR A 122 0.07 -1.53 2.91
CA TYR A 122 0.85 -1.12 1.74
C TYR A 122 2.33 -1.08 2.07
N TRP A 123 3.13 -1.87 1.33
CA TRP A 123 4.57 -1.92 1.54
C TRP A 123 5.27 -0.60 1.20
N THR A 124 6.34 -0.33 1.93
CA THR A 124 7.39 0.61 1.49
C THR A 124 8.65 -0.18 1.15
N SER A 125 9.59 0.45 0.44
CA SER A 125 10.89 -0.16 0.18
C SER A 125 11.88 -0.01 1.32
N SER A 126 11.49 0.66 2.40
CA SER A 126 12.40 0.98 3.52
C SER A 126 12.41 -0.15 4.54
N GLU A 127 13.58 -0.74 4.76
CA GLU A 127 13.74 -1.76 5.80
C GLU A 127 13.70 -1.12 7.18
N ASN A 128 13.11 -1.83 8.14
CA ASN A 128 13.19 -1.49 9.56
C ASN A 128 14.34 -2.25 10.20
N ASP A 129 14.47 -3.54 9.84
CA ASP A 129 15.60 -4.41 10.24
C ASP A 129 15.73 -5.51 9.17
N PRO A 130 16.69 -6.45 9.29
CA PRO A 130 16.86 -7.47 8.24
C PRO A 130 15.62 -8.32 7.96
N ALA A 131 14.73 -8.47 8.93
CA ALA A 131 13.54 -9.32 8.79
C ALA A 131 12.26 -8.55 8.51
N SER A 132 12.24 -7.22 8.68
CA SER A 132 11.02 -6.43 8.56
C SER A 132 11.22 -5.13 7.79
N ALA A 133 10.12 -4.59 7.26
CA ALA A 133 10.10 -3.34 6.54
C ALA A 133 8.91 -2.49 6.99
N TRP A 134 8.99 -1.20 6.72
CA TRP A 134 7.93 -0.26 7.01
C TRP A 134 6.76 -0.44 6.05
N PHE A 135 5.55 -0.32 6.58
CA PHE A 135 4.33 -0.36 5.79
C PHE A 135 3.30 0.63 6.33
N TYR A 136 2.32 0.95 5.51
CA TYR A 136 1.25 1.87 5.86
C TYR A 136 -0.05 1.09 5.99
N ASN A 137 -0.82 1.40 7.03
CA ASN A 137 -2.00 0.65 7.41
C ASN A 137 -3.21 1.57 7.47
N PHE A 138 -4.13 1.38 6.52
CA PHE A 138 -5.42 2.05 6.51
C PHE A 138 -6.40 1.21 7.32
N GLY A 139 -6.77 1.67 8.50
CA GLY A 139 -7.68 0.93 9.39
C GLY A 139 -9.07 1.51 9.36
N GLN A 140 -10.05 0.74 8.88
CA GLN A 140 -11.44 1.19 8.74
C GLN A 140 -12.11 1.42 10.09
N GLY A 141 -11.84 0.55 11.08
CA GLY A 141 -12.48 0.65 12.39
C GLY A 141 -12.19 1.96 13.11
N GLY A 142 -10.94 2.44 13.04
CA GLY A 142 -10.55 3.71 13.65
C GLY A 142 -10.56 4.88 12.69
N LEU A 143 -10.84 4.65 11.40
CA LEU A 143 -10.70 5.65 10.34
C LEU A 143 -9.33 6.32 10.40
N ALA A 144 -8.27 5.51 10.54
CA ALA A 144 -6.94 6.01 10.82
C ALA A 144 -5.91 5.46 9.83
N LEU A 145 -4.91 6.27 9.54
CA LEU A 145 -3.75 5.85 8.75
C LEU A 145 -2.53 5.76 9.66
N HIS A 146 -1.97 4.56 9.77
CA HIS A 146 -0.82 4.29 10.63
C HIS A 146 0.41 3.94 9.81
N ARG A 147 1.56 4.36 10.32
CA ARG A 147 2.88 3.98 9.83
C ARG A 147 3.45 2.95 10.80
N GLN A 148 3.79 1.77 10.30
CA GLN A 148 4.19 0.64 11.15
C GLN A 148 5.46 -0.01 10.61
N GLY A 149 6.40 -0.33 11.52
CA GLY A 149 7.73 -0.83 11.15
C GLY A 149 7.93 -2.34 11.25
N GLU A 150 6.92 -3.07 11.70
CA GLU A 150 7.05 -4.50 12.04
C GLU A 150 6.47 -5.41 10.97
N GLY A 151 6.55 -4.99 9.69
CA GLY A 151 6.09 -5.83 8.59
C GLY A 151 7.12 -6.90 8.26
N GLU A 152 6.91 -8.13 8.75
CA GLU A 152 7.80 -9.24 8.41
C GLU A 152 7.76 -9.44 6.89
N LYS A 153 8.92 -9.55 6.29
CA LYS A 153 9.06 -9.53 4.83
C LYS A 153 8.39 -10.69 4.12
N TYR A 154 8.08 -11.77 4.85
CA TYR A 154 7.35 -12.92 4.30
C TYR A 154 5.84 -12.69 4.20
N ARG A 155 5.32 -11.67 4.88
CA ARG A 155 3.90 -11.29 4.75
C ARG A 155 3.65 -10.74 3.36
N ALA A 156 2.39 -10.81 2.92
CA ALA A 156 2.01 -10.25 1.63
C ALA A 156 1.02 -9.13 1.81
N PHE A 157 1.33 -7.97 1.24
CA PHE A 157 0.55 -6.74 1.32
C PHE A 157 0.29 -6.16 -0.05
N SER A 158 -0.64 -5.23 -0.12
CA SER A 158 -0.91 -4.46 -1.33
C SER A 158 0.26 -3.55 -1.71
N VAL A 159 0.28 -3.13 -2.96
CA VAL A 159 1.38 -2.31 -3.50
C VAL A 159 0.84 -1.16 -4.33
N ARG A 160 1.40 0.02 -4.09
CA ARG A 160 1.34 1.18 -4.97
C ARG A 160 2.76 1.52 -5.38
N CYS A 161 2.94 1.97 -6.62
CA CYS A 161 4.25 2.30 -7.15
C CYS A 161 4.35 3.81 -7.40
N VAL A 162 5.59 4.30 -7.46
CA VAL A 162 5.88 5.73 -7.62
C VAL A 162 6.97 5.92 -8.67
N ARG A 163 6.95 7.06 -9.34
CA ARG A 163 8.04 7.53 -10.21
C ARG A 163 8.19 9.03 -10.16
#